data_c947307ce4f22b0c1680f50d90b6a546
#
_entry.id   c947307ce4f22b0c1680f50d90b6a546
#
_cell.length_a   1.000
_cell.length_b   1.000
_cell.length_c   1.000
_cell.angle_alpha   90.00
_cell.angle_beta   90.00
_cell.angle_gamma   90.00
#
_symmetry.space_group_name_H-M   'P 1'
#
loop_
_entity.id
_entity.type
_entity.pdbx_description
1 polymer ?
#
loop_
_entity_poly.entity_id
_entity_poly.type
_entity_poly.pdbx_seq_one_letter_code
_entity_poly.pdbx_strand_id
1 'polypeptide(L)'
;MRVGQGGNGPGPLTPDGSAVELYEITQVHGEDELINAAIDPGSSILELGCGTGRITRPLLALGHRVLAVDESPDMIARVTETETICSTIDELRLDRQFDVVLMMSFLINVADDAERLRLLQTCAHHVRPGGSVILQQQTPGMLRGPAVMVNEQRRMEISDVEELPGNRQAATLTYTIDGKTWSQRILTQNLSEDDLAAQLTEVGLQRTDYLTPDKTWLRAQPT
;
A
#
# COMPACT_ATOMS: atom_id res chain seq x y z
N MET A 1 4.53 16.15 8.08
CA MET A 1 3.26 15.42 7.99
C MET A 1 2.46 15.92 6.81
N ARG A 2 1.83 15.01 6.06
CA ARG A 2 0.97 15.35 4.92
C ARG A 2 -0.32 16.05 5.41
N VAL A 3 -0.89 16.92 4.57
CA VAL A 3 -2.10 17.67 4.93
C VAL A 3 -3.28 16.72 5.18
N GLY A 4 -3.95 16.88 6.33
CA GLY A 4 -5.09 16.04 6.72
C GLY A 4 -4.74 14.65 7.25
N GLN A 5 -3.46 14.32 7.34
CA GLN A 5 -2.93 13.08 7.90
C GLN A 5 -2.07 13.36 9.13
N GLY A 6 -1.92 12.38 9.99
CA GLY A 6 -1.10 12.50 11.18
C GLY A 6 -1.16 11.25 12.03
N GLY A 7 -0.19 11.09 12.91
CA GLY A 7 -0.09 9.94 13.80
C GLY A 7 0.35 10.33 15.20
N ASN A 8 0.11 9.42 16.13
CA ASN A 8 0.57 9.51 17.51
C ASN A 8 0.84 8.10 18.05
N GLY A 9 1.80 7.99 18.94
CA GLY A 9 2.15 6.73 19.61
C GLY A 9 3.64 6.58 19.84
N PRO A 10 4.07 5.47 20.43
CA PRO A 10 5.48 5.16 20.63
C PRO A 10 6.26 5.05 19.31
N GLY A 11 7.51 5.49 19.33
CA GLY A 11 8.47 5.34 18.24
C GLY A 11 8.38 6.40 17.15
N PRO A 12 9.19 6.26 16.09
CA PRO A 12 9.19 7.16 14.95
C PRO A 12 7.87 7.09 14.16
N LEU A 13 7.51 8.24 13.55
CA LEU A 13 6.36 8.36 12.66
C LEU A 13 6.83 8.77 11.26
N THR A 14 6.20 8.20 10.25
CA THR A 14 6.43 8.57 8.85
C THR A 14 5.74 9.90 8.48
N PRO A 15 6.02 10.47 7.30
CA PRO A 15 5.36 11.71 6.87
C PRO A 15 3.83 11.64 6.78
N ASP A 16 3.25 10.46 6.55
CA ASP A 16 1.80 10.22 6.52
C ASP A 16 1.21 9.87 7.91
N GLY A 17 2.06 9.80 8.94
CA GLY A 17 1.66 9.49 10.32
C GLY A 17 1.65 8.00 10.67
N SER A 18 2.12 7.12 9.80
CA SER A 18 2.27 5.69 10.10
C SER A 18 3.34 5.48 11.19
N ALA A 19 3.06 4.64 12.17
CA ALA A 19 3.99 4.37 13.27
C ALA A 19 4.90 3.18 12.94
N VAL A 20 6.21 3.41 12.90
CA VAL A 20 7.22 2.38 12.53
C VAL A 20 7.12 1.16 13.42
N GLU A 21 7.05 1.34 14.76
CA GLU A 21 6.93 0.23 15.70
C GLU A 21 5.66 -0.60 15.52
N LEU A 22 4.53 0.04 15.14
CA LEU A 22 3.29 -0.67 14.85
C LEU A 22 3.43 -1.56 13.60
N TYR A 23 4.04 -1.02 12.54
CA TYR A 23 4.26 -1.77 11.30
C TYR A 23 5.23 -2.94 11.49
N GLU A 24 6.23 -2.79 12.36
CA GLU A 24 7.19 -3.85 12.68
C GLU A 24 6.53 -5.09 13.33
N ILE A 25 5.50 -4.88 14.15
CA ILE A 25 4.77 -5.96 14.84
C ILE A 25 3.49 -6.40 14.09
N THR A 26 3.15 -5.74 13.00
CA THR A 26 1.99 -6.12 12.18
C THR A 26 2.31 -7.37 11.35
N GLN A 27 1.46 -8.39 11.46
CA GLN A 27 1.63 -9.66 10.77
C GLN A 27 1.03 -9.63 9.35
N VAL A 28 1.46 -10.59 8.54
CA VAL A 28 0.88 -10.91 7.24
C VAL A 28 -0.44 -11.68 7.46
N HIS A 29 -1.42 -11.47 6.61
CA HIS A 29 -2.73 -12.11 6.68
C HIS A 29 -3.09 -12.79 5.33
N GLY A 30 -2.11 -13.44 4.67
CA GLY A 30 -2.28 -14.16 3.41
C GLY A 30 -2.06 -13.31 2.15
N GLU A 31 -1.62 -12.05 2.31
CA GLU A 31 -1.31 -11.19 1.16
C GLU A 31 -0.15 -11.75 0.33
N ASP A 32 0.85 -12.30 0.98
CA ASP A 32 2.01 -12.94 0.36
C ASP A 32 1.62 -14.17 -0.47
N GLU A 33 0.75 -15.03 0.05
CA GLU A 33 0.22 -16.19 -0.68
C GLU A 33 -0.61 -15.76 -1.89
N LEU A 34 -1.45 -14.72 -1.74
CA LEU A 34 -2.24 -14.13 -2.81
C LEU A 34 -1.33 -13.62 -3.94
N ILE A 35 -0.31 -12.84 -3.58
CA ILE A 35 0.64 -12.28 -4.54
C ILE A 35 1.40 -13.40 -5.23
N ASN A 36 1.94 -14.37 -4.49
CA ASN A 36 2.69 -15.49 -5.03
C ASN A 36 1.85 -16.33 -6.00
N ALA A 37 0.56 -16.55 -5.72
CA ALA A 37 -0.34 -17.26 -6.61
C ALA A 37 -0.67 -16.50 -7.90
N ALA A 38 -0.49 -15.18 -7.89
CA ALA A 38 -0.81 -14.29 -9.01
C ALA A 38 0.37 -14.03 -9.96
N ILE A 39 1.58 -14.47 -9.64
CA ILE A 39 2.81 -14.15 -10.38
C ILE A 39 3.64 -15.41 -10.67
N ASP A 40 4.56 -15.32 -11.63
CA ASP A 40 5.45 -16.44 -11.94
C ASP A 40 6.48 -16.67 -10.83
N PRO A 41 6.88 -17.94 -10.58
CA PRO A 41 7.94 -18.24 -9.62
C PRO A 41 9.26 -17.54 -9.94
N GLY A 42 9.93 -16.99 -8.92
CA GLY A 42 11.21 -16.31 -9.07
C GLY A 42 11.13 -14.93 -9.74
N SER A 43 9.93 -14.33 -9.80
CA SER A 43 9.72 -12.99 -10.36
C SER A 43 10.59 -11.93 -9.70
N SER A 44 11.02 -10.94 -10.49
CA SER A 44 11.58 -9.69 -9.98
C SER A 44 10.44 -8.73 -9.60
N ILE A 45 10.44 -8.25 -8.36
CA ILE A 45 9.38 -7.43 -7.79
C ILE A 45 9.95 -6.08 -7.36
N LEU A 46 9.31 -4.99 -7.78
CA LEU A 46 9.48 -3.68 -7.19
C LEU A 46 8.33 -3.45 -6.21
N GLU A 47 8.64 -3.43 -4.91
CA GLU A 47 7.66 -3.17 -3.86
C GLU A 47 7.68 -1.69 -3.47
N LEU A 48 6.61 -0.97 -3.78
CA LEU A 48 6.44 0.45 -3.52
C LEU A 48 5.68 0.65 -2.20
N GLY A 49 6.30 1.36 -1.25
CA GLY A 49 5.77 1.52 0.10
C GLY A 49 5.94 0.26 0.95
N CYS A 50 7.16 -0.30 0.99
CA CYS A 50 7.43 -1.58 1.66
C CYS A 50 7.28 -1.51 3.20
N GLY A 51 7.28 -0.31 3.78
CA GLY A 51 7.28 -0.12 5.21
C GLY A 51 8.46 -0.83 5.87
N THR A 52 8.19 -1.55 6.95
CA THR A 52 9.20 -2.33 7.68
C THR A 52 9.51 -3.70 7.05
N GLY A 53 9.03 -3.97 5.83
CA GLY A 53 9.29 -5.23 5.10
C GLY A 53 8.33 -6.37 5.46
N ARG A 54 7.12 -6.05 5.89
CA ARG A 54 6.09 -7.04 6.26
C ARG A 54 5.80 -8.04 5.12
N ILE A 55 5.75 -7.58 3.88
CA ILE A 55 5.51 -8.41 2.70
C ILE A 55 6.81 -8.74 1.97
N THR A 56 7.80 -7.87 2.01
CA THR A 56 9.14 -8.12 1.44
C THR A 56 9.71 -9.47 1.87
N ARG A 57 9.75 -9.74 3.19
CA ARG A 57 10.37 -10.97 3.75
C ARG A 57 9.70 -12.26 3.29
N PRO A 58 8.36 -12.41 3.38
CA PRO A 58 7.71 -13.63 2.88
C PRO A 58 7.86 -13.80 1.37
N LEU A 59 7.84 -12.74 0.56
CA LEU A 59 8.08 -12.85 -0.88
C LEU A 59 9.52 -13.31 -1.19
N LEU A 60 10.51 -12.83 -0.45
CA LEU A 60 11.88 -13.35 -0.55
C LEU A 60 11.97 -14.82 -0.15
N ALA A 61 11.28 -15.23 0.93
CA ALA A 61 11.22 -16.61 1.37
C ALA A 61 10.54 -17.56 0.36
N LEU A 62 9.59 -17.03 -0.43
CA LEU A 62 8.95 -17.74 -1.55
C LEU A 62 9.82 -17.78 -2.82
N GLY A 63 11.03 -17.22 -2.79
CA GLY A 63 12.01 -17.28 -3.88
C GLY A 63 11.94 -16.15 -4.89
N HIS A 64 11.17 -15.10 -4.63
CA HIS A 64 11.15 -13.89 -5.47
C HIS A 64 12.36 -12.99 -5.19
N ARG A 65 12.68 -12.12 -6.13
CA ARG A 65 13.72 -11.09 -6.01
C ARG A 65 13.03 -9.75 -5.80
N VAL A 66 13.12 -9.18 -4.60
CA VAL A 66 12.42 -7.95 -4.25
C VAL A 66 13.42 -6.79 -4.16
N LEU A 67 13.08 -5.66 -4.81
CA LEU A 67 13.62 -4.34 -4.48
C LEU A 67 12.55 -3.61 -3.68
N ALA A 68 12.88 -3.20 -2.47
CA ALA A 68 11.94 -2.56 -1.55
C ALA A 68 12.16 -1.04 -1.49
N VAL A 69 11.08 -0.28 -1.63
CA VAL A 69 11.11 1.19 -1.64
C VAL A 69 10.17 1.74 -0.58
N ASP A 70 10.63 2.70 0.20
CA ASP A 70 9.81 3.47 1.13
C ASP A 70 10.39 4.88 1.31
N GLU A 71 9.54 5.87 1.60
CA GLU A 71 9.98 7.26 1.82
C GLU A 71 10.61 7.46 3.20
N SER A 72 10.32 6.58 4.16
CA SER A 72 10.79 6.70 5.54
C SER A 72 12.12 5.97 5.75
N PRO A 73 13.18 6.67 6.12
CA PRO A 73 14.45 6.03 6.47
C PRO A 73 14.32 5.10 7.68
N ASP A 74 13.40 5.39 8.63
CA ASP A 74 13.16 4.54 9.79
C ASP A 74 12.47 3.23 9.41
N MET A 75 11.59 3.23 8.38
CA MET A 75 11.01 2.02 7.81
C MET A 75 12.08 1.21 7.07
N ILE A 76 12.81 1.82 6.15
CA ILE A 76 13.87 1.19 5.34
C ILE A 76 14.94 0.55 6.23
N ALA A 77 15.31 1.17 7.33
CA ALA A 77 16.30 0.63 8.25
C ALA A 77 15.91 -0.73 8.87
N ARG A 78 14.63 -1.12 8.78
CA ARG A 78 14.12 -2.42 9.24
C ARG A 78 14.20 -3.51 8.17
N VAL A 79 14.50 -3.16 6.92
CA VAL A 79 14.59 -4.10 5.79
C VAL A 79 16.06 -4.30 5.43
N THR A 80 16.64 -5.41 5.86
CA THR A 80 18.07 -5.72 5.69
C THR A 80 18.34 -6.90 4.78
N GLU A 81 17.28 -7.62 4.37
CA GLU A 81 17.37 -8.89 3.66
C GLU A 81 17.49 -8.72 2.14
N THR A 82 17.26 -7.51 1.63
CA THR A 82 17.31 -7.22 0.19
C THR A 82 17.79 -5.80 -0.08
N GLU A 83 17.96 -5.46 -1.36
CA GLU A 83 18.24 -4.10 -1.81
C GLU A 83 17.05 -3.17 -1.48
N THR A 84 17.36 -2.01 -0.90
CA THR A 84 16.36 -1.01 -0.52
C THR A 84 16.69 0.37 -1.08
N ILE A 85 15.66 1.17 -1.35
CA ILE A 85 15.79 2.56 -1.75
C ILE A 85 14.89 3.43 -0.87
N CYS A 86 15.48 4.46 -0.25
CA CYS A 86 14.71 5.47 0.48
C CYS A 86 14.33 6.58 -0.51
N SER A 87 13.07 6.58 -0.96
CA SER A 87 12.52 7.55 -1.93
C SER A 87 11.01 7.60 -1.81
N THR A 88 10.42 8.76 -2.15
CA THR A 88 8.99 8.83 -2.44
C THR A 88 8.68 8.05 -3.72
N ILE A 89 7.47 7.51 -3.83
CA ILE A 89 7.07 6.70 -5.00
C ILE A 89 7.04 7.57 -6.25
N ASP A 90 6.51 8.78 -6.16
CA ASP A 90 6.32 9.68 -7.31
C ASP A 90 7.63 10.27 -7.86
N GLU A 91 8.71 10.28 -7.07
CA GLU A 91 10.05 10.70 -7.50
C GLU A 91 10.92 9.54 -8.01
N LEU A 92 10.55 8.30 -7.71
CA LEU A 92 11.35 7.13 -8.08
C LEU A 92 11.46 6.98 -9.59
N ARG A 93 12.69 6.95 -10.13
CA ARG A 93 12.96 6.66 -11.55
C ARG A 93 14.24 5.84 -11.66
N LEU A 94 14.07 4.54 -11.94
CA LEU A 94 15.17 3.58 -12.12
C LEU A 94 15.32 3.23 -13.60
N ASP A 95 16.55 3.01 -14.04
CA ASP A 95 16.85 2.51 -15.39
C ASP A 95 16.70 0.99 -15.48
N ARG A 96 15.71 0.42 -14.79
CA ARG A 96 15.39 -1.00 -14.82
C ARG A 96 13.90 -1.26 -14.63
N GLN A 97 13.42 -2.34 -15.22
CA GLN A 97 12.05 -2.79 -15.16
C GLN A 97 11.94 -4.14 -14.44
N PHE A 98 10.75 -4.45 -13.96
CA PHE A 98 10.44 -5.60 -13.13
C PHE A 98 9.33 -6.45 -13.74
N ASP A 99 9.31 -7.73 -13.41
CA ASP A 99 8.20 -8.63 -13.76
C ASP A 99 6.91 -8.17 -13.09
N VAL A 100 7.04 -7.66 -11.86
CA VAL A 100 5.92 -7.19 -11.05
C VAL A 100 6.27 -5.86 -10.38
N VAL A 101 5.33 -4.92 -10.44
CA VAL A 101 5.33 -3.72 -9.57
C VAL A 101 4.18 -3.87 -8.59
N LEU A 102 4.49 -3.85 -7.30
CA LEU A 102 3.55 -4.05 -6.22
C LEU A 102 3.34 -2.74 -5.44
N MET A 103 2.09 -2.29 -5.32
CA MET A 103 1.70 -1.13 -4.51
C MET A 103 0.49 -1.49 -3.66
N MET A 104 0.70 -1.62 -2.36
CA MET A 104 -0.25 -2.15 -1.40
C MET A 104 -0.66 -1.12 -0.34
N SER A 105 -1.30 -1.62 0.73
CA SER A 105 -1.71 -0.83 1.89
C SER A 105 -2.55 0.38 1.51
N PHE A 106 -3.37 0.21 0.46
CA PHE A 106 -4.31 1.21 -0.02
C PHE A 106 -3.67 2.52 -0.51
N LEU A 107 -2.39 2.51 -0.86
CA LEU A 107 -1.68 3.68 -1.38
C LEU A 107 -2.35 4.28 -2.62
N ILE A 108 -3.00 3.44 -3.44
CA ILE A 108 -3.79 3.91 -4.59
C ILE A 108 -4.97 4.80 -4.20
N ASN A 109 -5.44 4.72 -2.94
CA ASN A 109 -6.58 5.48 -2.45
C ASN A 109 -6.20 6.87 -1.90
N VAL A 110 -5.03 7.41 -2.23
CA VAL A 110 -4.69 8.79 -1.85
C VAL A 110 -5.78 9.74 -2.35
N ALA A 111 -6.08 10.77 -1.53
CA ALA A 111 -7.23 11.65 -1.77
C ALA A 111 -7.01 12.69 -2.89
N ASP A 112 -5.80 12.81 -3.41
CA ASP A 112 -5.44 13.72 -4.50
C ASP A 112 -5.26 12.94 -5.81
N ASP A 113 -6.08 13.26 -6.81
CA ASP A 113 -6.08 12.59 -8.12
C ASP A 113 -4.75 12.76 -8.86
N ALA A 114 -4.12 13.92 -8.75
CA ALA A 114 -2.83 14.18 -9.40
C ALA A 114 -1.70 13.41 -8.71
N GLU A 115 -1.73 13.29 -7.38
CA GLU A 115 -0.79 12.42 -6.66
C GLU A 115 -0.95 10.97 -7.09
N ARG A 116 -2.20 10.45 -7.12
CA ARG A 116 -2.49 9.09 -7.58
C ARG A 116 -1.97 8.82 -8.98
N LEU A 117 -2.19 9.77 -9.90
CA LEU A 117 -1.68 9.65 -11.26
C LEU A 117 -0.16 9.51 -11.30
N ARG A 118 0.58 10.29 -10.49
CA ARG A 118 2.05 10.17 -10.39
C ARG A 118 2.48 8.82 -9.83
N LEU A 119 1.76 8.26 -8.84
CA LEU A 119 2.02 6.91 -8.33
C LEU A 119 1.83 5.86 -9.43
N LEU A 120 0.76 5.94 -10.19
CA LEU A 120 0.50 5.04 -11.33
C LEU A 120 1.52 5.21 -12.46
N GLN A 121 1.99 6.43 -12.75
CA GLN A 121 3.08 6.68 -13.70
C GLN A 121 4.37 5.97 -13.29
N THR A 122 4.68 5.96 -12.00
CA THR A 122 5.82 5.22 -11.46
C THR A 122 5.64 3.70 -11.65
N CYS A 123 4.44 3.18 -11.40
CA CYS A 123 4.14 1.78 -11.67
C CYS A 123 4.33 1.43 -13.16
N ALA A 124 3.76 2.24 -14.06
CA ALA A 124 3.86 2.04 -15.50
C ALA A 124 5.30 2.13 -16.04
N HIS A 125 6.12 3.03 -15.48
CA HIS A 125 7.52 3.19 -15.86
C HIS A 125 8.37 1.96 -15.53
N HIS A 126 8.08 1.30 -14.41
CA HIS A 126 8.92 0.22 -13.89
C HIS A 126 8.41 -1.18 -14.19
N VAL A 127 7.19 -1.35 -14.68
CA VAL A 127 6.73 -2.67 -15.13
C VAL A 127 7.24 -2.94 -16.55
N ARG A 128 7.82 -4.13 -16.78
CA ARG A 128 8.28 -4.52 -18.13
C ARG A 128 7.08 -4.84 -19.06
N PRO A 129 7.26 -4.80 -20.38
CA PRO A 129 6.28 -5.38 -21.30
C PRO A 129 5.95 -6.82 -20.93
N GLY A 130 4.67 -7.16 -20.84
CA GLY A 130 4.17 -8.47 -20.38
C GLY A 130 4.29 -8.72 -18.86
N GLY A 131 4.77 -7.75 -18.10
CA GLY A 131 4.75 -7.77 -16.62
C GLY A 131 3.40 -7.36 -16.06
N SER A 132 3.30 -7.30 -14.73
CA SER A 132 2.06 -6.97 -14.03
C SER A 132 2.26 -5.89 -12.97
N VAL A 133 1.29 -5.01 -12.83
CA VAL A 133 1.14 -4.12 -11.67
C VAL A 133 0.05 -4.71 -10.78
N ILE A 134 0.38 -4.98 -9.51
CA ILE A 134 -0.58 -5.47 -8.52
C ILE A 134 -0.86 -4.35 -7.53
N LEU A 135 -2.13 -3.99 -7.41
CA LEU A 135 -2.60 -2.90 -6.56
C LEU A 135 -3.58 -3.42 -5.52
N GLN A 136 -3.45 -2.91 -4.30
CA GLN A 136 -4.45 -3.09 -3.25
C GLN A 136 -5.25 -1.80 -3.07
N GLN A 137 -6.56 -1.87 -3.23
CA GLN A 137 -7.47 -0.73 -3.10
C GLN A 137 -8.49 -0.93 -1.97
N GLN A 138 -8.97 0.17 -1.41
CA GLN A 138 -10.13 0.14 -0.53
C GLN A 138 -11.40 -0.12 -1.32
N THR A 139 -12.30 -0.89 -0.74
CA THR A 139 -13.65 -1.06 -1.25
C THR A 139 -14.63 -0.13 -0.51
N PRO A 140 -15.71 0.30 -1.17
CA PRO A 140 -16.71 1.16 -0.55
C PRO A 140 -17.22 0.58 0.77
N GLY A 141 -17.13 1.37 1.83
CA GLY A 141 -17.58 0.96 3.16
C GLY A 141 -16.53 0.29 4.05
N MET A 142 -15.28 0.20 3.62
CA MET A 142 -14.19 -0.30 4.46
C MET A 142 -13.95 0.58 5.69
N LEU A 143 -14.10 1.90 5.56
CA LEU A 143 -14.01 2.87 6.65
C LEU A 143 -15.39 3.26 7.17
N ARG A 144 -16.24 2.28 7.47
CA ARG A 144 -17.51 2.56 8.17
C ARG A 144 -17.26 2.52 9.66
N GLY A 145 -17.48 3.64 10.31
CA GLY A 145 -17.28 3.76 11.74
C GLY A 145 -18.53 4.23 12.50
N PRO A 146 -18.46 4.24 13.83
CA PRO A 146 -17.37 3.67 14.62
C PRO A 146 -17.39 2.15 14.58
N ALA A 147 -16.22 1.53 14.41
CA ALA A 147 -16.05 0.10 14.42
C ALA A 147 -14.91 -0.29 15.36
N VAL A 148 -15.08 -1.41 16.06
CA VAL A 148 -14.04 -1.97 16.93
C VAL A 148 -13.84 -3.43 16.57
N MET A 149 -12.61 -3.76 16.20
CA MET A 149 -12.18 -5.14 15.97
C MET A 149 -11.25 -5.56 17.11
N VAL A 150 -11.57 -6.64 17.78
CA VAL A 150 -10.80 -7.15 18.92
C VAL A 150 -10.49 -8.62 18.72
N ASN A 151 -9.22 -8.98 18.88
CA ASN A 151 -8.80 -10.36 19.13
C ASN A 151 -8.00 -10.42 20.45
N GLU A 152 -7.48 -11.58 20.82
CA GLU A 152 -6.82 -11.81 22.11
C GLU A 152 -5.65 -10.86 22.40
N GLN A 153 -5.01 -10.29 21.38
CA GLN A 153 -3.78 -9.47 21.51
C GLN A 153 -3.91 -8.06 20.93
N ARG A 154 -4.94 -7.79 20.11
CA ARG A 154 -5.06 -6.56 19.33
C ARG A 154 -6.45 -5.98 19.43
N ARG A 155 -6.52 -4.68 19.63
CA ARG A 155 -7.72 -3.88 19.45
C ARG A 155 -7.44 -2.87 18.35
N MET A 156 -8.27 -2.86 17.31
CA MET A 156 -8.30 -1.81 16.31
C MET A 156 -9.65 -1.09 16.39
N GLU A 157 -9.61 0.22 16.43
CA GLU A 157 -10.79 1.07 16.49
C GLU A 157 -10.75 2.06 15.33
N ILE A 158 -11.89 2.24 14.65
CA ILE A 158 -12.12 3.26 13.64
C ILE A 158 -13.05 4.29 14.25
N SER A 159 -12.60 5.55 14.34
CA SER A 159 -13.36 6.68 14.88
C SER A 159 -13.26 7.91 13.98
N ASP A 160 -13.97 8.98 14.32
CA ASP A 160 -13.94 10.27 13.65
C ASP A 160 -14.07 10.18 12.13
N VAL A 161 -14.97 9.30 11.68
CA VAL A 161 -15.22 9.10 10.24
C VAL A 161 -15.98 10.30 9.70
N GLU A 162 -15.38 10.96 8.72
CA GLU A 162 -15.94 12.11 8.02
C GLU A 162 -16.06 11.80 6.53
N GLU A 163 -17.24 12.00 5.98
CA GLU A 163 -17.47 11.99 4.54
C GLU A 163 -17.15 13.38 3.97
N LEU A 164 -16.32 13.40 2.94
CA LEU A 164 -15.84 14.63 2.31
C LEU A 164 -16.23 14.66 0.82
N PRO A 165 -16.32 15.84 0.19
CA PRO A 165 -16.63 15.95 -1.24
C PRO A 165 -15.67 15.14 -2.12
N GLY A 166 -16.18 14.57 -3.23
CA GLY A 166 -15.37 13.80 -4.19
C GLY A 166 -15.07 12.37 -3.74
N ASN A 167 -16.02 11.72 -3.07
CA ASN A 167 -15.89 10.36 -2.54
C ASN A 167 -14.68 10.17 -1.59
N ARG A 168 -14.25 11.25 -0.95
CA ARG A 168 -13.16 11.22 0.03
C ARG A 168 -13.70 10.92 1.42
N GLN A 169 -12.89 10.28 2.22
CA GLN A 169 -13.18 9.98 3.62
C GLN A 169 -11.95 10.27 4.47
N ALA A 170 -12.17 10.81 5.65
CA ALA A 170 -11.16 10.85 6.69
C ALA A 170 -11.61 10.01 7.88
N ALA A 171 -10.66 9.35 8.54
CA ALA A 171 -10.93 8.56 9.74
C ALA A 171 -9.71 8.53 10.65
N THR A 172 -9.92 8.25 11.93
CA THR A 172 -8.86 7.94 12.88
C THR A 172 -8.85 6.43 13.12
N LEU A 173 -7.70 5.81 12.85
CA LEU A 173 -7.43 4.40 13.17
C LEU A 173 -6.63 4.37 14.46
N THR A 174 -7.11 3.67 15.48
CA THR A 174 -6.41 3.48 16.75
C THR A 174 -6.13 2.00 16.99
N TYR A 175 -4.86 1.67 17.19
CA TYR A 175 -4.40 0.32 17.45
C TYR A 175 -3.89 0.22 18.88
N THR A 176 -4.36 -0.76 19.63
CA THR A 176 -3.82 -1.10 20.94
C THR A 176 -3.33 -2.54 20.92
N ILE A 177 -2.03 -2.74 21.19
CA ILE A 177 -1.36 -4.03 21.18
C ILE A 177 -0.43 -4.08 22.39
N ASP A 178 -0.56 -5.08 23.24
CA ASP A 178 0.29 -5.27 24.44
C ASP A 178 0.41 -4.02 25.32
N GLY A 179 -0.70 -3.28 25.47
CA GLY A 179 -0.76 -2.07 26.30
C GLY A 179 -0.17 -0.81 25.66
N LYS A 180 0.41 -0.90 24.46
CA LYS A 180 0.83 0.26 23.66
C LYS A 180 -0.30 0.69 22.73
N THR A 181 -0.43 1.99 22.53
CA THR A 181 -1.46 2.55 21.65
C THR A 181 -0.84 3.47 20.60
N TRP A 182 -1.25 3.27 19.35
CA TRP A 182 -0.93 4.13 18.21
C TRP A 182 -2.22 4.62 17.58
N SER A 183 -2.23 5.85 17.11
CA SER A 183 -3.34 6.37 16.32
C SER A 183 -2.81 7.02 15.04
N GLN A 184 -3.58 6.89 13.97
CA GLN A 184 -3.29 7.51 12.69
C GLN A 184 -4.58 8.11 12.12
N ARG A 185 -4.55 9.40 11.77
CA ARG A 185 -5.60 10.02 10.98
C ARG A 185 -5.24 9.83 9.51
N ILE A 186 -6.13 9.18 8.79
CA ILE A 186 -6.00 8.92 7.36
C ILE A 186 -6.99 9.79 6.57
N LEU A 187 -6.60 10.13 5.35
CA LEU A 187 -7.45 10.78 4.35
C LEU A 187 -7.36 9.99 3.07
N THR A 188 -8.48 9.42 2.62
CA THR A 188 -8.52 8.52 1.47
C THR A 188 -9.65 8.90 0.51
N GLN A 189 -9.62 8.33 -0.69
CA GLN A 189 -10.70 8.44 -1.67
C GLN A 189 -11.18 7.05 -2.09
N ASN A 190 -12.50 6.84 -2.04
CA ASN A 190 -13.13 5.68 -2.62
C ASN A 190 -13.17 5.85 -4.14
N LEU A 191 -12.49 4.98 -4.86
CA LEU A 191 -12.41 5.02 -6.32
C LEU A 191 -13.59 4.28 -6.94
N SER A 192 -14.23 4.87 -7.94
CA SER A 192 -15.11 4.10 -8.81
C SER A 192 -14.28 3.25 -9.79
N GLU A 193 -14.88 2.19 -10.32
CA GLU A 193 -14.20 1.35 -11.33
C GLU A 193 -13.84 2.15 -12.58
N ASP A 194 -14.70 3.09 -12.98
CA ASP A 194 -14.51 3.91 -14.16
C ASP A 194 -13.38 4.94 -13.96
N ASP A 195 -13.31 5.60 -12.78
CA ASP A 195 -12.25 6.55 -12.46
C ASP A 195 -10.89 5.86 -12.43
N LEU A 196 -10.81 4.70 -11.79
CA LEU A 196 -9.56 3.93 -11.75
C LEU A 196 -9.17 3.43 -13.15
N ALA A 197 -10.12 2.92 -13.94
CA ALA A 197 -9.85 2.46 -15.30
C ALA A 197 -9.37 3.61 -16.21
N ALA A 198 -9.94 4.81 -16.07
CA ALA A 198 -9.52 5.99 -16.81
C ALA A 198 -8.07 6.38 -16.46
N GLN A 199 -7.72 6.43 -15.18
CA GLN A 199 -6.36 6.77 -14.74
C GLN A 199 -5.33 5.70 -15.13
N LEU A 200 -5.68 4.42 -15.06
CA LEU A 200 -4.80 3.35 -15.56
C LEU A 200 -4.54 3.53 -17.06
N THR A 201 -5.59 3.79 -17.84
CA THR A 201 -5.47 4.02 -19.29
C THR A 201 -4.58 5.22 -19.61
N GLU A 202 -4.70 6.31 -18.86
CA GLU A 202 -3.90 7.53 -19.03
C GLU A 202 -2.39 7.27 -18.89
N VAL A 203 -2.01 6.30 -18.06
CA VAL A 203 -0.60 5.91 -17.86
C VAL A 203 -0.16 4.71 -18.72
N GLY A 204 -0.99 4.24 -19.65
CA GLY A 204 -0.66 3.10 -20.52
C GLY A 204 -0.80 1.74 -19.82
N LEU A 205 -1.65 1.66 -18.80
CA LEU A 205 -2.00 0.41 -18.13
C LEU A 205 -3.46 0.06 -18.37
N GLN A 206 -3.77 -1.23 -18.36
CA GLN A 206 -5.14 -1.73 -18.40
C GLN A 206 -5.35 -2.74 -17.27
N ARG A 207 -6.46 -2.61 -16.52
CA ARG A 207 -6.86 -3.64 -15.57
C ARG A 207 -7.24 -4.91 -16.34
N THR A 208 -6.63 -6.04 -15.96
CA THR A 208 -6.91 -7.35 -16.59
C THR A 208 -7.88 -8.17 -15.75
N ASP A 209 -7.73 -8.15 -14.44
CA ASP A 209 -8.57 -8.94 -13.53
C ASP A 209 -8.59 -8.37 -12.11
N TYR A 210 -9.53 -8.86 -11.32
CA TYR A 210 -9.49 -8.77 -9.86
C TYR A 210 -8.96 -10.08 -9.29
N LEU A 211 -8.00 -10.00 -8.38
CA LEU A 211 -7.40 -11.16 -7.72
C LEU A 211 -8.26 -11.68 -6.55
N THR A 212 -9.19 -10.85 -6.06
CA THR A 212 -10.11 -11.19 -4.97
C THR A 212 -11.56 -10.90 -5.35
N PRO A 213 -12.53 -11.71 -4.84
CA PRO A 213 -13.96 -11.51 -5.14
C PRO A 213 -14.51 -10.17 -4.64
N ASP A 214 -13.94 -9.62 -3.56
CA ASP A 214 -14.31 -8.33 -2.98
C ASP A 214 -13.70 -7.13 -3.71
N LYS A 215 -12.92 -7.39 -4.77
CA LYS A 215 -12.23 -6.38 -5.59
C LYS A 215 -11.18 -5.55 -4.84
N THR A 216 -10.74 -5.99 -3.67
CA THR A 216 -9.68 -5.33 -2.90
C THR A 216 -8.33 -5.40 -3.61
N TRP A 217 -8.09 -6.46 -4.38
CA TRP A 217 -6.86 -6.66 -5.12
C TRP A 217 -7.13 -6.73 -6.62
N LEU A 218 -6.33 -6.02 -7.38
CA LEU A 218 -6.44 -6.00 -8.84
C LEU A 218 -5.06 -6.13 -9.50
N ARG A 219 -5.09 -6.65 -10.73
CA ARG A 219 -3.95 -6.68 -11.64
C ARG A 219 -4.18 -5.74 -12.80
N ALA A 220 -3.14 -4.99 -13.16
CA ALA A 220 -3.08 -4.24 -14.41
C ALA A 220 -1.82 -4.61 -15.18
N GLN A 221 -1.85 -4.42 -16.50
CA GLN A 221 -0.73 -4.72 -17.38
C GLN A 221 -0.52 -3.57 -18.38
N PRO A 222 0.70 -3.39 -18.90
CA PRO A 222 0.95 -2.47 -20.02
C PRO A 222 0.07 -2.79 -21.23
N THR A 223 -0.46 -1.74 -21.89
CA THR A 223 -1.32 -1.84 -23.09
C THR A 223 -0.51 -2.05 -24.35
#